data_06af59003d6c3061373fb02fd6f90afe
#
_entry.id   06af59003d6c3061373fb02fd6f90afe
#
_cell.length_a   1.000
_cell.length_b   1.000
_cell.length_c   1.000
_cell.angle_alpha   90.00
_cell.angle_beta   90.00
_cell.angle_gamma   90.00
#
_symmetry.space_group_name_H-M   'P 1'
#
loop_
_entity.id
_entity.type
_entity.pdbx_description
1 polymer ?
#
loop_
_entity_poly.entity_id
_entity_poly.type
_entity_poly.pdbx_seq_one_letter_code
_entity_poly.pdbx_strand_id
1 'polypeptide(L)'
;MDILSNISAPSMAMASALAVTAGAYLDAKFGVSTDISSIKNDRSWMKRLEQRIANLGDSTTIYRMLERAVDVDGHGSSEALWFEHKTWTYCQLKNLADRMAALLHARGLQSGDVVAVFMTNSPEMVVTSYACAKLGVVAALINTSLRDDTFIHCLTVSQSKSIISTPDLSQFVCSDLPHFALNLSSFEGVSPGPIELVTPADLQQYSSSGIAVAKRSPRDIVALIYTSGTTGKPKACAIRNMLSLITSNPQTVDVDDPSKYYPLRTYSPLPLFHGTAFFTGLCYSVGNASTLCLRRKFSASQFWKDVHDSRATRILYIGELCRYLLATPPSPYDKGHSCIVAVGNGLREDIWEAFRQRFAVPEIREFYRSTEGVARFDNWGVGAWGAGKIGFSGAIKRYLEDEVFIVKYDPETEMPYRDPQTGFCVKAALGEEGEAIGRVRDRGMLIEYLHNEEATEKKLLRDVFEKGDMFQRSGDLVVRDSAGWVKFQDRVGDTFRWKGENVSAGEVRDHICSIPGVYDAVVYGVRLNGYDGQAGAAGVTLQDASAATENDFISDLHHQLRTKGVPTYAVPRLVRLVEKVATSATFKQAKGDLIKKGWDPADTKGDKLYWLNGKKYEKLDAQSWLSIESGQAKL
;
A
#
# COMPACT_ATOMS: atom_id res chain seq x y z
N MET A 1 59.28 2.52 20.64
CA MET A 1 58.89 2.14 19.26
C MET A 1 59.18 0.68 18.92
N ASP A 2 59.17 -0.26 19.91
CA ASP A 2 59.68 -1.62 19.70
C ASP A 2 58.77 -2.74 20.21
N ILE A 3 57.45 -2.57 20.17
CA ILE A 3 56.51 -3.65 20.50
C ILE A 3 55.97 -4.38 19.27
N LEU A 4 56.09 -3.79 18.08
CA LEU A 4 55.55 -4.37 16.85
C LEU A 4 56.56 -5.27 16.07
N SER A 5 57.84 -5.27 16.44
CA SER A 5 58.90 -6.03 15.72
C SER A 5 59.02 -7.51 16.13
N ASN A 6 58.31 -7.99 17.15
CA ASN A 6 58.40 -9.34 17.68
C ASN A 6 57.18 -10.23 17.46
N ILE A 7 56.21 -9.83 16.63
CA ILE A 7 55.04 -10.65 16.33
C ILE A 7 55.39 -11.55 15.13
N SER A 8 55.38 -12.87 15.34
CA SER A 8 55.61 -13.83 14.24
C SER A 8 54.53 -13.74 13.19
N ALA A 9 54.85 -13.99 11.92
CA ALA A 9 53.89 -14.00 10.80
C ALA A 9 52.66 -14.87 11.05
N PRO A 10 52.76 -16.05 11.69
CA PRO A 10 51.58 -16.85 12.08
C PRO A 10 50.70 -16.16 13.12
N SER A 11 51.30 -15.43 14.08
CA SER A 11 50.53 -14.69 15.11
C SER A 11 49.78 -13.49 14.51
N MET A 12 50.40 -12.80 13.54
CA MET A 12 49.72 -11.73 12.79
C MET A 12 48.56 -12.27 11.92
N ALA A 13 48.76 -13.42 11.25
CA ALA A 13 47.73 -14.04 10.46
C ALA A 13 46.54 -14.50 11.33
N MET A 14 46.82 -15.08 12.52
CA MET A 14 45.80 -15.48 13.47
C MET A 14 45.05 -14.30 14.10
N ALA A 15 45.75 -13.23 14.45
CA ALA A 15 45.13 -11.99 14.93
C ALA A 15 44.27 -11.33 13.86
N SER A 16 44.71 -11.32 12.61
CA SER A 16 43.94 -10.82 11.47
C SER A 16 42.67 -11.68 11.21
N ALA A 17 42.80 -13.01 11.25
CA ALA A 17 41.66 -13.92 11.11
C ALA A 17 40.63 -13.73 12.25
N LEU A 18 41.08 -13.59 13.48
CA LEU A 18 40.22 -13.29 14.63
C LEU A 18 39.53 -11.93 14.50
N ALA A 19 40.24 -10.90 14.04
CA ALA A 19 39.66 -9.58 13.84
C ALA A 19 38.61 -9.60 12.71
N VAL A 20 38.86 -10.31 11.60
CA VAL A 20 37.90 -10.48 10.51
C VAL A 20 36.66 -11.25 10.97
N THR A 21 36.87 -12.34 11.72
CA THR A 21 35.76 -13.17 12.24
C THR A 21 34.92 -12.38 13.26
N ALA A 22 35.58 -11.67 14.18
CA ALA A 22 34.87 -10.81 15.12
C ALA A 22 34.14 -9.66 14.43
N GLY A 23 34.78 -9.04 13.41
CA GLY A 23 34.15 -8.02 12.58
C GLY A 23 32.91 -8.56 11.85
N ALA A 24 33.02 -9.71 11.23
CA ALA A 24 31.90 -10.36 10.53
C ALA A 24 30.76 -10.74 11.51
N TYR A 25 31.11 -11.24 12.71
CA TYR A 25 30.12 -11.54 13.74
C TYR A 25 29.40 -10.28 14.24
N LEU A 26 30.14 -9.20 14.50
CA LEU A 26 29.58 -7.93 14.94
C LEU A 26 28.72 -7.31 13.84
N ASP A 27 29.15 -7.42 12.59
CA ASP A 27 28.35 -6.94 11.47
C ASP A 27 27.06 -7.74 11.30
N ALA A 28 27.13 -9.06 11.34
CA ALA A 28 25.96 -9.93 11.29
C ALA A 28 24.97 -9.66 12.45
N LYS A 29 25.49 -9.31 13.63
CA LYS A 29 24.68 -9.05 14.83
C LYS A 29 24.07 -7.64 14.85
N PHE A 30 24.79 -6.64 14.39
CA PHE A 30 24.44 -5.23 14.54
C PHE A 30 24.09 -4.53 13.22
N GLY A 31 24.31 -5.17 12.07
CA GLY A 31 24.00 -4.66 10.74
C GLY A 31 24.81 -3.40 10.37
N VAL A 32 26.06 -3.30 10.83
CA VAL A 32 26.88 -2.09 10.69
C VAL A 32 27.14 -1.74 9.23
N SER A 33 27.55 -2.72 8.42
CA SER A 33 27.81 -2.50 6.98
C SER A 33 26.54 -2.08 6.23
N THR A 34 25.40 -2.70 6.55
CA THR A 34 24.11 -2.37 6.00
C THR A 34 23.69 -0.94 6.38
N ASP A 35 23.89 -0.55 7.64
CA ASP A 35 23.61 0.82 8.10
C ASP A 35 24.48 1.85 7.38
N ILE A 36 25.79 1.60 7.27
CA ILE A 36 26.71 2.52 6.58
C ILE A 36 26.29 2.69 5.11
N SER A 37 25.97 1.59 4.43
CA SER A 37 25.47 1.62 3.05
C SER A 37 24.15 2.39 2.96
N SER A 38 23.19 2.11 3.85
CA SER A 38 21.91 2.81 3.91
C SER A 38 22.08 4.32 4.14
N ILE A 39 22.91 4.73 5.09
CA ILE A 39 23.18 6.17 5.37
C ILE A 39 23.81 6.87 4.17
N LYS A 40 24.76 6.21 3.48
CA LYS A 40 25.36 6.76 2.25
C LYS A 40 24.29 6.92 1.16
N ASN A 41 23.45 5.91 0.97
CA ASN A 41 22.35 5.95 0.00
C ASN A 41 21.34 7.06 0.33
N ASP A 42 20.96 7.21 1.60
CA ASP A 42 20.03 8.25 2.05
C ASP A 42 20.59 9.66 1.77
N ARG A 43 21.88 9.89 2.03
CA ARG A 43 22.54 11.16 1.70
C ARG A 43 22.60 11.43 0.20
N SER A 44 22.95 10.43 -0.58
CA SER A 44 22.98 10.53 -2.04
C SER A 44 21.58 10.76 -2.61
N TRP A 45 20.59 10.08 -2.08
CA TRP A 45 19.18 10.25 -2.44
C TRP A 45 18.68 11.67 -2.15
N MET A 46 18.99 12.21 -0.97
CA MET A 46 18.64 13.58 -0.60
C MET A 46 19.26 14.60 -1.56
N LYS A 47 20.54 14.46 -1.87
CA LYS A 47 21.23 15.33 -2.83
C LYS A 47 20.57 15.29 -4.22
N ARG A 48 20.18 14.10 -4.70
CA ARG A 48 19.45 13.96 -5.98
C ARG A 48 18.08 14.62 -5.92
N LEU A 49 17.37 14.52 -4.78
CA LEU A 49 16.07 15.17 -4.60
C LEU A 49 16.21 16.70 -4.65
N GLU A 50 17.18 17.27 -3.94
CA GLU A 50 17.46 18.71 -3.96
C GLU A 50 17.80 19.20 -5.37
N GLN A 51 18.65 18.48 -6.10
CA GLN A 51 18.98 18.79 -7.49
C GLN A 51 17.74 18.70 -8.41
N ARG A 52 16.88 17.70 -8.20
CA ARG A 52 15.63 17.57 -8.96
C ARG A 52 14.71 18.76 -8.73
N ILE A 53 14.50 19.14 -7.47
CA ILE A 53 13.69 20.32 -7.12
C ILE A 53 14.25 21.57 -7.79
N ALA A 54 15.55 21.79 -7.71
CA ALA A 54 16.22 22.92 -8.34
C ALA A 54 16.05 22.92 -9.89
N ASN A 55 16.18 21.75 -10.50
CA ASN A 55 16.04 21.60 -11.97
C ASN A 55 14.61 21.81 -12.46
N LEU A 56 13.59 21.56 -11.64
CA LEU A 56 12.18 21.77 -12.01
C LEU A 56 11.78 23.24 -11.90
N GLY A 57 12.55 24.08 -11.21
CA GLY A 57 12.33 25.51 -11.09
C GLY A 57 11.06 25.88 -10.34
N ASP A 58 10.21 26.70 -10.92
CA ASP A 58 8.99 27.25 -10.29
C ASP A 58 7.76 26.34 -10.38
N SER A 59 7.90 25.14 -10.96
CA SER A 59 6.81 24.17 -11.08
C SER A 59 7.29 22.74 -10.77
N THR A 60 7.06 22.27 -9.56
CA THR A 60 7.50 20.96 -9.09
C THR A 60 6.48 19.86 -9.37
N THR A 61 5.85 19.86 -10.55
CA THR A 61 4.77 18.94 -10.92
C THR A 61 5.26 17.77 -11.79
N ILE A 62 4.46 16.72 -11.86
CA ILE A 62 4.71 15.59 -12.78
C ILE A 62 4.67 16.03 -14.25
N TYR A 63 3.90 17.07 -14.59
CA TYR A 63 3.93 17.64 -15.95
C TYR A 63 5.29 18.27 -16.26
N ARG A 64 5.88 19.02 -15.33
CA ARG A 64 7.22 19.60 -15.54
C ARG A 64 8.28 18.51 -15.72
N MET A 65 8.14 17.35 -15.05
CA MET A 65 9.01 16.20 -15.30
C MET A 65 8.82 15.63 -16.71
N LEU A 66 7.57 15.50 -17.19
CA LEU A 66 7.24 15.08 -18.55
C LEU A 66 7.83 16.04 -19.59
N GLU A 67 7.62 17.33 -19.39
CA GLU A 67 8.14 18.38 -20.27
C GLU A 67 9.67 18.33 -20.37
N ARG A 68 10.35 18.20 -19.23
CA ARG A 68 11.81 18.08 -19.23
C ARG A 68 12.31 16.82 -19.93
N ALA A 69 11.64 15.69 -19.71
CA ALA A 69 12.00 14.44 -20.39
C ALA A 69 11.94 14.58 -21.93
N VAL A 70 11.00 15.38 -22.45
CA VAL A 70 10.87 15.64 -23.89
C VAL A 70 11.84 16.71 -24.36
N ASP A 71 11.78 17.90 -23.74
CA ASP A 71 12.35 19.13 -24.28
C ASP A 71 13.81 19.36 -23.86
N VAL A 72 14.26 18.74 -22.76
CA VAL A 72 15.61 18.92 -22.20
C VAL A 72 16.43 17.64 -22.24
N ASP A 73 15.85 16.51 -21.80
CA ASP A 73 16.61 15.30 -21.56
C ASP A 73 16.63 14.35 -22.81
N GLY A 74 15.93 14.74 -23.90
CA GLY A 74 15.98 14.05 -25.19
C GLY A 74 15.21 12.74 -25.27
N HIS A 75 14.29 12.46 -24.33
CA HIS A 75 13.49 11.23 -24.29
C HIS A 75 12.20 11.29 -25.08
N GLY A 76 11.97 12.32 -25.92
CA GLY A 76 10.71 12.53 -26.64
C GLY A 76 10.23 11.34 -27.46
N SER A 77 11.14 10.61 -28.12
CA SER A 77 10.85 9.40 -28.90
C SER A 77 10.81 8.11 -28.07
N SER A 78 11.25 8.15 -26.80
CA SER A 78 11.24 6.99 -25.94
C SER A 78 9.82 6.59 -25.56
N GLU A 79 9.60 5.30 -25.36
CA GLU A 79 8.32 4.73 -24.93
C GLU A 79 8.03 5.15 -23.48
N ALA A 80 6.94 5.87 -23.26
CA ALA A 80 6.53 6.38 -21.95
C ALA A 80 5.42 5.55 -21.30
N LEU A 81 4.51 5.02 -22.12
CA LEU A 81 3.38 4.22 -21.69
C LEU A 81 3.20 3.01 -22.61
N TRP A 82 3.07 1.85 -22.01
CA TRP A 82 2.51 0.64 -22.63
C TRP A 82 1.17 0.32 -21.96
N PHE A 83 0.13 0.10 -22.76
CA PHE A 83 -1.20 -0.25 -22.28
C PHE A 83 -1.87 -1.23 -23.23
N GLU A 84 -2.07 -2.47 -22.77
CA GLU A 84 -2.79 -3.52 -23.50
C GLU A 84 -2.33 -3.63 -24.97
N HIS A 85 -1.01 -3.77 -25.20
CA HIS A 85 -0.31 -3.88 -26.50
C HIS A 85 -0.25 -2.59 -27.35
N LYS A 86 -0.77 -1.45 -26.87
CA LYS A 86 -0.57 -0.12 -27.49
C LYS A 86 0.51 0.64 -26.73
N THR A 87 1.25 1.49 -27.43
CA THR A 87 2.34 2.28 -26.85
C THR A 87 2.22 3.76 -27.19
N TRP A 88 2.70 4.59 -26.28
CA TRP A 88 2.81 6.03 -26.45
C TRP A 88 4.21 6.50 -26.08
N THR A 89 4.78 7.35 -26.92
CA THR A 89 6.04 8.02 -26.61
C THR A 89 5.83 9.18 -25.65
N TYR A 90 6.92 9.66 -25.04
CA TYR A 90 6.89 10.85 -24.20
C TYR A 90 6.35 12.06 -24.94
N CYS A 91 6.75 12.27 -26.20
CA CYS A 91 6.27 13.37 -27.05
C CYS A 91 4.75 13.27 -27.31
N GLN A 92 4.25 12.05 -27.58
CA GLN A 92 2.81 11.83 -27.79
C GLN A 92 2.00 12.12 -26.53
N LEU A 93 2.45 11.63 -25.35
CA LEU A 93 1.76 11.91 -24.10
C LEU A 93 1.78 13.39 -23.74
N LYS A 94 2.94 14.09 -23.97
CA LYS A 94 3.04 15.53 -23.75
C LYS A 94 2.06 16.30 -24.64
N ASN A 95 1.98 15.97 -25.92
CA ASN A 95 1.05 16.64 -26.86
C ASN A 95 -0.41 16.43 -26.44
N LEU A 96 -0.80 15.21 -26.06
CA LEU A 96 -2.16 14.93 -25.58
C LEU A 96 -2.45 15.68 -24.27
N ALA A 97 -1.50 15.70 -23.34
CA ALA A 97 -1.63 16.43 -22.08
C ALA A 97 -1.76 17.95 -22.28
N ASP A 98 -1.00 18.51 -23.23
CA ASP A 98 -1.05 19.93 -23.58
C ASP A 98 -2.44 20.33 -24.15
N ARG A 99 -2.97 19.54 -25.08
CA ARG A 99 -4.30 19.75 -25.65
C ARG A 99 -5.42 19.56 -24.64
N MET A 100 -5.29 18.55 -23.79
CA MET A 100 -6.23 18.30 -22.70
C MET A 100 -6.20 19.44 -21.67
N ALA A 101 -5.04 19.98 -21.34
CA ALA A 101 -4.93 21.17 -20.49
C ALA A 101 -5.61 22.39 -21.13
N ALA A 102 -5.45 22.60 -22.44
CA ALA A 102 -6.12 23.68 -23.17
C ALA A 102 -7.65 23.51 -23.17
N LEU A 103 -8.16 22.29 -23.34
CA LEU A 103 -9.58 21.96 -23.19
C LEU A 103 -10.09 22.30 -21.78
N LEU A 104 -9.39 21.85 -20.74
CA LEU A 104 -9.79 22.10 -19.35
C LEU A 104 -9.80 23.59 -19.03
N HIS A 105 -8.79 24.32 -19.50
CA HIS A 105 -8.73 25.78 -19.37
C HIS A 105 -9.88 26.49 -20.08
N ALA A 106 -10.20 26.07 -21.32
CA ALA A 106 -11.33 26.59 -22.09
C ALA A 106 -12.69 26.33 -21.40
N ARG A 107 -12.76 25.29 -20.56
CA ARG A 107 -13.93 24.99 -19.71
C ARG A 107 -13.92 25.74 -18.38
N GLY A 108 -13.02 26.69 -18.20
CA GLY A 108 -12.96 27.57 -17.04
C GLY A 108 -12.22 27.03 -15.84
N LEU A 109 -11.54 25.89 -15.93
CA LEU A 109 -10.72 25.38 -14.82
C LEU A 109 -9.43 26.19 -14.67
N GLN A 110 -9.11 26.56 -13.44
CA GLN A 110 -7.97 27.39 -13.08
C GLN A 110 -7.10 26.69 -12.02
N SER A 111 -5.88 27.19 -11.86
CA SER A 111 -4.97 26.69 -10.81
C SER A 111 -5.60 26.75 -9.41
N GLY A 112 -5.57 25.64 -8.71
CA GLY A 112 -6.20 25.47 -7.39
C GLY A 112 -7.60 24.86 -7.44
N ASP A 113 -8.26 24.83 -8.59
CA ASP A 113 -9.55 24.15 -8.75
C ASP A 113 -9.39 22.63 -8.60
N VAL A 114 -10.48 21.97 -8.22
CA VAL A 114 -10.51 20.50 -8.11
C VAL A 114 -11.38 19.92 -9.22
N VAL A 115 -10.88 18.89 -9.87
CA VAL A 115 -11.63 18.08 -10.84
C VAL A 115 -11.70 16.63 -10.38
N ALA A 116 -12.90 16.06 -10.41
CA ALA A 116 -13.09 14.64 -10.11
C ALA A 116 -12.65 13.79 -11.30
N VAL A 117 -11.70 12.87 -11.06
CA VAL A 117 -11.20 11.92 -12.05
C VAL A 117 -11.77 10.55 -11.71
N PHE A 118 -12.77 10.12 -12.49
CA PHE A 118 -13.46 8.84 -12.28
C PHE A 118 -13.15 7.89 -13.44
N MET A 119 -11.94 7.33 -13.40
CA MET A 119 -11.35 6.57 -14.51
C MET A 119 -10.73 5.26 -14.03
N THR A 120 -10.84 4.22 -14.86
CA THR A 120 -10.02 3.03 -14.73
C THR A 120 -8.58 3.31 -15.20
N ASN A 121 -7.65 2.40 -14.93
CA ASN A 121 -6.30 2.48 -15.49
C ASN A 121 -6.39 2.57 -17.02
N SER A 122 -5.86 3.63 -17.58
CA SER A 122 -5.91 3.87 -19.02
C SER A 122 -5.00 5.04 -19.42
N PRO A 123 -4.67 5.19 -20.70
CA PRO A 123 -4.00 6.37 -21.21
C PRO A 123 -4.76 7.67 -20.90
N GLU A 124 -6.10 7.62 -20.88
CA GLU A 124 -6.98 8.73 -20.52
C GLU A 124 -6.66 9.28 -19.12
N MET A 125 -6.50 8.37 -18.14
CA MET A 125 -6.16 8.75 -16.77
C MET A 125 -4.76 9.35 -16.66
N VAL A 126 -3.80 8.80 -17.39
CA VAL A 126 -2.42 9.30 -17.43
C VAL A 126 -2.37 10.71 -18.02
N VAL A 127 -3.01 10.92 -19.19
CA VAL A 127 -3.08 12.22 -19.87
C VAL A 127 -3.82 13.26 -19.02
N THR A 128 -4.94 12.88 -18.39
CA THR A 128 -5.69 13.76 -17.49
C THR A 128 -4.84 14.17 -16.29
N SER A 129 -4.07 13.25 -15.72
CA SER A 129 -3.18 13.56 -14.58
C SER A 129 -2.10 14.58 -14.94
N TYR A 130 -1.50 14.45 -16.14
CA TYR A 130 -0.53 15.43 -16.64
C TYR A 130 -1.17 16.77 -16.97
N ALA A 131 -2.36 16.78 -17.57
CA ALA A 131 -3.08 18.00 -17.91
C ALA A 131 -3.47 18.80 -16.66
N CYS A 132 -3.99 18.12 -15.63
CA CYS A 132 -4.26 18.75 -14.33
C CYS A 132 -2.98 19.32 -13.72
N ALA A 133 -1.89 18.57 -13.74
CA ALA A 133 -0.60 19.01 -13.21
C ALA A 133 -0.03 20.22 -13.97
N LYS A 134 -0.25 20.33 -15.29
CA LYS A 134 0.13 21.50 -16.11
C LYS A 134 -0.61 22.76 -15.67
N LEU A 135 -1.93 22.65 -15.49
CA LEU A 135 -2.78 23.77 -15.09
C LEU A 135 -2.68 24.11 -13.59
N GLY A 136 -2.09 23.23 -12.77
CA GLY A 136 -2.14 23.33 -11.33
C GLY A 136 -3.53 23.03 -10.75
N VAL A 137 -4.37 22.33 -11.50
CA VAL A 137 -5.66 21.78 -11.06
C VAL A 137 -5.41 20.54 -10.21
N VAL A 138 -6.17 20.40 -9.13
CA VAL A 138 -6.08 19.24 -8.22
C VAL A 138 -6.94 18.11 -8.76
N ALA A 139 -6.33 16.94 -8.97
CA ALA A 139 -7.05 15.75 -9.41
C ALA A 139 -7.62 14.99 -8.20
N ALA A 140 -8.94 14.97 -8.03
CA ALA A 140 -9.61 14.11 -7.05
C ALA A 140 -9.79 12.72 -7.66
N LEU A 141 -8.92 11.77 -7.27
CA LEU A 141 -8.83 10.43 -7.84
C LEU A 141 -9.87 9.52 -7.19
N ILE A 142 -11.04 9.38 -7.81
CA ILE A 142 -12.17 8.66 -7.23
C ILE A 142 -12.06 7.16 -7.51
N ASN A 143 -12.26 6.36 -6.47
CA ASN A 143 -12.31 4.90 -6.58
C ASN A 143 -13.49 4.48 -7.49
N THR A 144 -13.18 3.74 -8.54
CA THR A 144 -14.12 3.34 -9.60
C THR A 144 -15.20 2.34 -9.16
N SER A 145 -15.11 1.79 -7.94
CA SER A 145 -16.15 0.94 -7.36
C SER A 145 -17.23 1.72 -6.59
N LEU A 146 -17.01 3.00 -6.31
CA LEU A 146 -17.97 3.83 -5.58
C LEU A 146 -19.21 4.12 -6.43
N ARG A 147 -20.36 4.18 -5.76
CA ARG A 147 -21.68 4.43 -6.39
C ARG A 147 -22.49 5.36 -5.48
N ASP A 148 -23.49 5.96 -6.05
CA ASP A 148 -24.56 6.69 -5.36
C ASP A 148 -24.05 7.65 -4.27
N ASP A 149 -24.59 7.59 -3.08
CA ASP A 149 -24.26 8.48 -1.96
C ASP A 149 -22.76 8.54 -1.64
N THR A 150 -22.04 7.44 -1.81
CA THR A 150 -20.60 7.39 -1.53
C THR A 150 -19.80 8.13 -2.60
N PHE A 151 -20.23 8.04 -3.86
CA PHE A 151 -19.66 8.79 -4.96
C PHE A 151 -19.94 10.30 -4.79
N ILE A 152 -21.21 10.68 -4.52
CA ILE A 152 -21.62 12.07 -4.25
C ILE A 152 -20.83 12.65 -3.07
N HIS A 153 -20.67 11.87 -1.99
CA HIS A 153 -19.85 12.29 -0.84
C HIS A 153 -18.42 12.65 -1.25
N CYS A 154 -17.78 11.87 -2.12
CA CYS A 154 -16.43 12.20 -2.59
C CYS A 154 -16.40 13.52 -3.37
N LEU A 155 -17.39 13.80 -4.21
CA LEU A 155 -17.53 15.07 -4.93
C LEU A 155 -17.70 16.25 -3.98
N THR A 156 -18.57 16.08 -2.96
CA THR A 156 -18.86 17.13 -1.97
C THR A 156 -17.63 17.47 -1.15
N VAL A 157 -16.93 16.45 -0.61
CA VAL A 157 -15.73 16.68 0.23
C VAL A 157 -14.60 17.31 -0.58
N SER A 158 -14.44 16.93 -1.83
CA SER A 158 -13.40 17.50 -2.70
C SER A 158 -13.76 18.89 -3.25
N GLN A 159 -15.03 19.29 -3.18
CA GLN A 159 -15.55 20.50 -3.84
C GLN A 159 -15.20 20.53 -5.35
N SER A 160 -15.33 19.38 -6.00
CA SER A 160 -15.02 19.25 -7.42
C SER A 160 -15.91 20.16 -8.28
N LYS A 161 -15.31 20.88 -9.22
CA LYS A 161 -16.03 21.76 -10.16
C LYS A 161 -16.57 21.04 -11.39
N SER A 162 -15.96 19.93 -11.76
CA SER A 162 -16.38 19.11 -12.92
C SER A 162 -15.92 17.67 -12.74
N ILE A 163 -16.43 16.78 -13.59
CA ILE A 163 -16.13 15.35 -13.56
C ILE A 163 -15.56 14.95 -14.93
N ILE A 164 -14.47 14.20 -14.92
CA ILE A 164 -13.92 13.55 -16.09
C ILE A 164 -13.96 12.05 -15.86
N SER A 165 -14.63 11.32 -16.73
CA SER A 165 -14.73 9.87 -16.64
C SER A 165 -14.16 9.18 -17.87
N THR A 166 -14.02 7.85 -17.80
CA THR A 166 -13.91 6.98 -18.97
C THR A 166 -15.31 6.55 -19.43
N PRO A 167 -15.51 6.21 -20.73
CA PRO A 167 -16.85 5.87 -21.26
C PRO A 167 -17.55 4.74 -20.52
N ASP A 168 -16.81 3.75 -20.03
CA ASP A 168 -17.34 2.61 -19.28
C ASP A 168 -17.89 2.98 -17.89
N LEU A 169 -17.45 4.12 -17.35
CA LEU A 169 -17.86 4.59 -16.03
C LEU A 169 -18.86 5.74 -16.05
N SER A 170 -19.04 6.41 -17.20
CA SER A 170 -19.88 7.60 -17.33
C SER A 170 -21.33 7.35 -16.88
N GLN A 171 -21.88 6.15 -17.12
CA GLN A 171 -23.23 5.75 -16.71
C GLN A 171 -23.45 5.70 -15.18
N PHE A 172 -22.36 5.63 -14.40
CA PHE A 172 -22.43 5.59 -12.93
C PHE A 172 -22.24 6.95 -12.28
N VAL A 173 -22.10 8.00 -13.07
CA VAL A 173 -22.00 9.38 -12.57
C VAL A 173 -23.40 9.91 -12.31
N CYS A 174 -23.75 10.08 -11.04
CA CYS A 174 -25.01 10.65 -10.56
C CYS A 174 -24.73 12.04 -9.98
N SER A 175 -24.59 13.08 -10.83
CA SER A 175 -24.28 14.43 -10.39
C SER A 175 -24.65 15.45 -11.47
N ASP A 176 -25.06 16.65 -11.03
CA ASP A 176 -25.36 17.79 -11.92
C ASP A 176 -24.10 18.61 -12.30
N LEU A 177 -22.94 18.22 -11.82
CA LEU A 177 -21.70 18.89 -12.18
C LEU A 177 -21.39 18.69 -13.67
N PRO A 178 -20.73 19.67 -14.33
CA PRO A 178 -20.25 19.51 -15.69
C PRO A 178 -19.44 18.22 -15.83
N HIS A 179 -19.84 17.36 -16.75
CA HIS A 179 -19.27 16.04 -16.93
C HIS A 179 -19.03 15.74 -18.41
N PHE A 180 -17.88 15.16 -18.72
CA PHE A 180 -17.60 14.56 -20.02
C PHE A 180 -16.79 13.27 -19.85
N ALA A 181 -16.88 12.39 -20.85
CA ALA A 181 -16.10 11.18 -20.95
C ALA A 181 -14.93 11.39 -21.92
N LEU A 182 -13.73 10.97 -21.55
CA LEU A 182 -12.53 11.00 -22.40
C LEU A 182 -12.25 9.61 -22.97
N ASN A 183 -12.06 9.53 -24.31
CA ASN A 183 -11.67 8.29 -24.98
C ASN A 183 -10.52 8.56 -25.98
N LEU A 184 -9.32 8.14 -25.62
CA LEU A 184 -8.11 8.23 -26.47
C LEU A 184 -7.89 6.93 -27.27
N SER A 185 -8.97 6.30 -27.75
CA SER A 185 -8.98 5.01 -28.47
C SER A 185 -8.72 3.79 -27.59
N SER A 186 -8.92 3.89 -26.27
CA SER A 186 -8.82 2.77 -25.34
C SER A 186 -10.17 2.11 -25.05
N PHE A 187 -11.28 2.73 -25.45
CA PHE A 187 -12.67 2.27 -25.20
C PHE A 187 -13.44 2.21 -26.52
N GLU A 188 -12.90 1.46 -27.50
CA GLU A 188 -13.59 1.26 -28.79
C GLU A 188 -14.94 0.56 -28.59
N GLY A 189 -16.00 1.12 -29.22
CA GLY A 189 -17.35 0.57 -29.16
C GLY A 189 -18.09 0.78 -27.83
N VAL A 190 -17.49 1.44 -26.84
CA VAL A 190 -18.15 1.77 -25.57
C VAL A 190 -18.84 3.12 -25.65
N SER A 191 -20.17 3.15 -25.47
CA SER A 191 -20.95 4.39 -25.44
C SER A 191 -20.90 5.02 -24.05
N PRO A 192 -20.66 6.36 -23.96
CA PRO A 192 -20.76 7.09 -22.69
C PRO A 192 -22.22 7.38 -22.28
N GLY A 193 -23.23 6.90 -23.02
CA GLY A 193 -24.62 7.31 -22.83
C GLY A 193 -24.88 8.74 -23.29
N PRO A 194 -25.71 9.54 -22.59
CA PRO A 194 -26.06 10.91 -22.98
C PRO A 194 -24.94 11.93 -22.67
N ILE A 195 -23.77 11.49 -22.20
CA ILE A 195 -22.66 12.35 -21.79
C ILE A 195 -21.80 12.69 -23.00
N GLU A 196 -21.28 13.91 -23.05
CA GLU A 196 -20.33 14.34 -24.06
C GLU A 196 -19.11 13.42 -24.10
N LEU A 197 -18.74 12.96 -25.29
CA LEU A 197 -17.54 12.18 -25.53
C LEU A 197 -16.46 13.07 -26.17
N VAL A 198 -15.35 13.20 -25.48
CA VAL A 198 -14.15 13.88 -26.01
C VAL A 198 -13.20 12.82 -26.59
N THR A 199 -12.86 13.00 -27.87
CA THR A 199 -12.01 12.10 -28.64
C THR A 199 -10.67 12.76 -29.02
N PRO A 200 -9.70 12.04 -29.59
CA PRO A 200 -8.48 12.63 -30.12
C PRO A 200 -8.74 13.72 -31.18
N ALA A 201 -9.81 13.57 -32.00
CA ALA A 201 -10.20 14.58 -33.01
C ALA A 201 -10.67 15.88 -32.35
N ASP A 202 -11.43 15.77 -31.24
CA ASP A 202 -11.87 16.95 -30.49
C ASP A 202 -10.69 17.65 -29.82
N LEU A 203 -9.73 16.89 -29.28
CA LEU A 203 -8.52 17.44 -28.70
C LEU A 203 -7.64 18.18 -29.76
N GLN A 204 -7.67 17.77 -31.02
CA GLN A 204 -6.93 18.47 -32.09
C GLN A 204 -7.40 19.91 -32.33
N GLN A 205 -8.62 20.25 -31.94
CA GLN A 205 -9.15 21.61 -32.04
C GLN A 205 -8.49 22.57 -31.03
N TYR A 206 -7.86 22.04 -30.00
CA TYR A 206 -7.17 22.83 -28.98
C TYR A 206 -5.67 22.89 -29.27
N SER A 207 -5.10 24.09 -29.15
CA SER A 207 -3.67 24.29 -29.37
C SER A 207 -2.87 23.59 -28.28
N SER A 208 -1.81 22.89 -28.66
CA SER A 208 -0.83 22.36 -27.69
C SER A 208 0.12 23.45 -27.14
N SER A 209 0.10 24.65 -27.73
CA SER A 209 0.86 25.80 -27.27
C SER A 209 -0.06 26.89 -26.70
N GLY A 210 0.48 27.78 -25.88
CA GLY A 210 -0.26 28.94 -25.35
C GLY A 210 -0.75 28.79 -23.90
N ILE A 211 -0.82 27.58 -23.34
CA ILE A 211 -1.12 27.40 -21.93
C ILE A 211 0.19 27.25 -21.13
N ALA A 212 0.46 28.25 -20.30
CA ALA A 212 1.63 28.23 -19.43
C ALA A 212 1.51 27.14 -18.35
N VAL A 213 2.66 26.58 -17.95
CA VAL A 213 2.71 25.67 -16.83
C VAL A 213 2.49 26.44 -15.54
N ALA A 214 1.54 26.00 -14.73
CA ALA A 214 1.24 26.65 -13.47
C ALA A 214 2.44 26.57 -12.50
N LYS A 215 2.70 27.67 -11.81
CA LYS A 215 3.71 27.70 -10.74
C LYS A 215 3.19 26.90 -9.57
N ARG A 216 3.92 25.86 -9.18
CA ARG A 216 3.53 24.95 -8.11
C ARG A 216 4.75 24.53 -7.29
N SER A 217 4.66 24.74 -5.98
CA SER A 217 5.68 24.38 -5.02
C SER A 217 5.55 22.93 -4.55
N PRO A 218 6.55 22.38 -3.86
CA PRO A 218 6.44 21.09 -3.21
C PRO A 218 5.30 20.98 -2.17
N ARG A 219 4.85 22.11 -1.61
CA ARG A 219 3.80 22.19 -0.59
C ARG A 219 2.38 22.17 -1.17
N ASP A 220 2.22 22.48 -2.45
CA ASP A 220 0.89 22.56 -3.06
C ASP A 220 0.27 21.19 -3.25
N ILE A 221 -1.05 21.13 -3.11
CA ILE A 221 -1.83 19.91 -3.31
C ILE A 221 -1.88 19.59 -4.80
N VAL A 222 -1.57 18.35 -5.18
CA VAL A 222 -1.59 17.84 -6.57
C VAL A 222 -2.76 16.90 -6.81
N ALA A 223 -3.13 16.12 -5.80
CA ALA A 223 -4.19 15.15 -5.93
C ALA A 223 -4.92 14.94 -4.59
N LEU A 224 -6.15 14.46 -4.66
CA LEU A 224 -6.88 13.92 -3.53
C LEU A 224 -7.01 12.41 -3.70
N ILE A 225 -6.55 11.65 -2.71
CA ILE A 225 -6.70 10.19 -2.66
C ILE A 225 -7.61 9.85 -1.50
N TYR A 226 -8.66 9.06 -1.80
CA TYR A 226 -9.65 8.71 -0.79
C TYR A 226 -9.25 7.44 -0.05
N THR A 227 -9.29 7.51 1.29
CA THR A 227 -9.06 6.37 2.17
C THR A 227 -10.36 5.95 2.85
N SER A 228 -10.64 4.66 2.88
CA SER A 228 -11.72 4.11 3.69
C SER A 228 -11.28 4.15 5.15
N GLY A 229 -11.82 5.09 5.92
CA GLY A 229 -11.68 5.05 7.37
C GLY A 229 -12.35 3.78 7.94
N THR A 230 -11.85 3.28 9.07
CA THR A 230 -12.40 2.09 9.76
C THR A 230 -13.87 2.26 10.19
N THR A 231 -14.40 3.47 10.19
CA THR A 231 -15.69 3.81 10.79
C THR A 231 -16.61 4.68 9.93
N GLY A 232 -16.39 4.86 8.62
CA GLY A 232 -17.24 5.78 7.89
C GLY A 232 -16.98 5.96 6.39
N LYS A 233 -17.57 7.04 5.85
CA LYS A 233 -17.44 7.45 4.45
C LYS A 233 -15.98 7.77 4.10
N PRO A 234 -15.54 7.64 2.83
CA PRO A 234 -14.18 7.92 2.39
C PRO A 234 -13.71 9.33 2.78
N LYS A 235 -12.47 9.42 3.28
CA LYS A 235 -11.82 10.70 3.62
C LYS A 235 -10.84 11.06 2.51
N ALA A 236 -10.84 12.32 2.07
CA ALA A 236 -9.93 12.81 1.05
C ALA A 236 -8.60 13.24 1.67
N CYS A 237 -7.53 12.49 1.38
CA CYS A 237 -6.17 12.86 1.75
C CYS A 237 -5.62 13.90 0.77
N ALA A 238 -5.19 15.06 1.27
CA ALA A 238 -4.63 16.16 0.48
C ALA A 238 -3.16 15.90 0.15
N ILE A 239 -2.90 15.29 -1.00
CA ILE A 239 -1.55 14.87 -1.40
C ILE A 239 -0.78 16.04 -2.00
N ARG A 240 0.41 16.30 -1.46
CA ARG A 240 1.28 17.40 -1.89
C ARG A 240 2.28 16.97 -2.96
N ASN A 241 2.72 17.91 -3.81
CA ASN A 241 3.74 17.68 -4.84
C ASN A 241 5.03 17.05 -4.29
N MET A 242 5.40 17.33 -3.04
CA MET A 242 6.56 16.72 -2.41
C MET A 242 6.54 15.19 -2.49
N LEU A 243 5.36 14.55 -2.34
CA LEU A 243 5.28 13.09 -2.44
C LEU A 243 5.59 12.62 -3.86
N SER A 244 5.14 13.33 -4.89
CA SER A 244 5.49 13.05 -6.29
C SER A 244 7.00 13.18 -6.53
N LEU A 245 7.65 14.20 -5.94
CA LEU A 245 9.10 14.40 -6.02
C LEU A 245 9.88 13.28 -5.34
N ILE A 246 9.49 12.93 -4.11
CA ILE A 246 10.09 11.85 -3.32
C ILE A 246 10.01 10.53 -4.09
N THR A 247 8.83 10.17 -4.58
CA THR A 247 8.60 8.89 -5.24
C THR A 247 9.18 8.81 -6.66
N SER A 248 9.32 9.94 -7.35
CA SER A 248 9.98 10.01 -8.64
C SER A 248 11.51 9.92 -8.53
N ASN A 249 12.07 10.15 -7.35
CA ASN A 249 13.51 10.05 -7.12
C ASN A 249 13.87 8.59 -6.75
N PRO A 250 14.69 7.87 -7.55
CA PRO A 250 14.98 6.47 -7.27
C PRO A 250 15.69 6.32 -5.93
N GLN A 251 15.13 5.48 -5.05
CA GLN A 251 15.68 5.26 -3.71
C GLN A 251 16.97 4.45 -3.75
N THR A 252 17.04 3.45 -4.63
CA THR A 252 18.23 2.63 -4.82
C THR A 252 18.71 2.71 -6.25
N VAL A 253 19.86 3.27 -6.40
CA VAL A 253 20.75 2.95 -7.50
C VAL A 253 21.69 1.89 -6.92
N ASP A 254 21.87 0.75 -7.57
CA ASP A 254 22.95 -0.14 -7.21
C ASP A 254 24.23 0.69 -7.30
N VAL A 255 24.97 0.81 -6.20
CA VAL A 255 26.13 1.70 -6.14
C VAL A 255 27.25 1.14 -7.00
N ASP A 256 27.31 -0.19 -7.11
CA ASP A 256 28.33 -0.92 -7.86
C ASP A 256 27.95 -1.06 -9.35
N ASP A 257 26.64 -1.13 -9.65
CA ASP A 257 26.14 -1.15 -11.04
C ASP A 257 24.87 -0.27 -11.16
N PRO A 258 25.00 1.02 -11.41
CA PRO A 258 23.87 1.92 -11.59
C PRO A 258 22.98 1.56 -12.77
N SER A 259 23.47 0.78 -13.75
CA SER A 259 22.71 0.38 -14.94
C SER A 259 21.90 -0.91 -14.75
N LYS A 260 22.10 -1.62 -13.66
CA LYS A 260 21.48 -2.94 -13.38
C LYS A 260 19.98 -2.99 -13.61
N TYR A 261 19.29 -1.90 -13.31
CA TYR A 261 17.82 -1.83 -13.41
C TYR A 261 17.33 -1.17 -14.70
N TYR A 262 18.23 -0.76 -15.60
CA TYR A 262 17.84 -0.11 -16.85
C TYR A 262 17.80 -1.09 -18.03
N PRO A 263 16.89 -0.89 -19.00
CA PRO A 263 15.84 0.11 -19.01
C PRO A 263 14.73 -0.22 -17.99
N LEU A 264 14.33 0.79 -17.22
CA LEU A 264 13.22 0.64 -16.29
C LEU A 264 11.89 0.56 -17.05
N ARG A 265 11.16 -0.52 -16.84
CA ARG A 265 9.80 -0.71 -17.37
C ARG A 265 8.95 -1.25 -16.24
N THR A 266 8.08 -0.41 -15.70
CA THR A 266 7.30 -0.74 -14.50
C THR A 266 5.91 -1.21 -14.89
N TYR A 267 5.61 -2.49 -14.67
CA TYR A 267 4.28 -3.03 -14.86
C TYR A 267 3.43 -2.89 -13.59
N SER A 268 2.21 -2.37 -13.76
CA SER A 268 1.25 -2.20 -12.67
C SER A 268 -0.18 -2.49 -13.13
N PRO A 269 -0.86 -3.49 -12.56
CA PRO A 269 -2.30 -3.66 -12.68
C PRO A 269 -3.05 -2.98 -11.53
N LEU A 270 -2.32 -2.34 -10.59
CA LEU A 270 -2.91 -1.66 -9.43
C LEU A 270 -3.60 -0.37 -9.87
N PRO A 271 -4.71 0.02 -9.22
CA PRO A 271 -5.46 1.20 -9.62
C PRO A 271 -4.68 2.50 -9.46
N LEU A 272 -4.64 3.34 -10.50
CA LEU A 272 -4.01 4.65 -10.47
C LEU A 272 -4.72 5.67 -9.55
N PHE A 273 -5.98 5.43 -9.19
CA PHE A 273 -6.63 6.24 -8.17
C PHE A 273 -6.12 5.93 -6.73
N HIS A 274 -5.18 5.00 -6.60
CA HIS A 274 -4.55 4.64 -5.32
C HIS A 274 -3.07 5.01 -5.31
N GLY A 275 -2.57 5.43 -4.13
CA GLY A 275 -1.21 5.96 -3.97
C GLY A 275 -0.10 5.06 -4.49
N THR A 276 -0.18 3.74 -4.29
CA THR A 276 0.86 2.82 -4.75
C THR A 276 1.08 2.91 -6.26
N ALA A 277 0.03 2.79 -7.08
CA ALA A 277 0.19 2.86 -8.53
C ALA A 277 0.47 4.29 -9.03
N PHE A 278 -0.19 5.29 -8.43
CA PHE A 278 0.02 6.68 -8.84
C PHE A 278 1.46 7.14 -8.58
N PHE A 279 1.96 6.95 -7.36
CA PHE A 279 3.28 7.44 -6.98
C PHE A 279 4.40 6.51 -7.40
N THR A 280 4.36 5.22 -7.02
CA THR A 280 5.44 4.28 -7.35
C THR A 280 5.34 3.71 -8.78
N GLY A 281 4.24 3.96 -9.48
CA GLY A 281 4.07 3.70 -10.92
C GLY A 281 4.27 4.96 -11.75
N LEU A 282 3.25 5.83 -11.84
CA LEU A 282 3.23 6.98 -12.74
C LEU A 282 4.31 8.02 -12.41
N CYS A 283 4.35 8.53 -11.16
CA CYS A 283 5.34 9.54 -10.76
C CYS A 283 6.78 9.00 -10.87
N TYR A 284 6.99 7.74 -10.46
CA TYR A 284 8.29 7.09 -10.58
C TYR A 284 8.73 6.97 -12.04
N SER A 285 7.85 6.54 -12.93
CA SER A 285 8.19 6.34 -14.35
C SER A 285 8.55 7.67 -15.02
N VAL A 286 7.73 8.72 -14.88
CA VAL A 286 8.02 10.01 -15.50
C VAL A 286 9.29 10.67 -14.93
N GLY A 287 9.52 10.53 -13.63
CA GLY A 287 10.72 11.08 -13.00
C GLY A 287 12.02 10.40 -13.41
N ASN A 288 11.95 9.21 -13.97
CA ASN A 288 13.12 8.45 -14.45
C ASN A 288 13.14 8.28 -15.97
N ALA A 289 12.30 9.02 -16.70
CA ALA A 289 12.13 8.89 -18.14
C ALA A 289 11.98 7.42 -18.60
N SER A 290 11.21 6.63 -17.81
CA SER A 290 11.04 5.19 -17.98
C SER A 290 9.62 4.83 -18.40
N THR A 291 9.38 3.59 -18.83
CA THR A 291 8.07 3.18 -19.32
C THR A 291 7.15 2.73 -18.19
N LEU A 292 5.97 3.30 -18.12
CA LEU A 292 4.86 2.77 -17.32
C LEU A 292 4.09 1.74 -18.15
N CYS A 293 4.00 0.50 -17.67
CA CYS A 293 3.24 -0.56 -18.32
C CYS A 293 1.96 -0.80 -17.49
N LEU A 294 0.81 -0.44 -18.05
CA LEU A 294 -0.47 -0.53 -17.36
C LEU A 294 -1.37 -1.63 -17.93
N ARG A 295 -2.18 -2.20 -17.07
CA ARG A 295 -3.36 -2.95 -17.42
C ARG A 295 -4.59 -2.30 -16.77
N ARG A 296 -5.73 -2.33 -17.47
CA ARG A 296 -7.01 -1.74 -17.03
C ARG A 296 -7.47 -2.27 -15.69
N LYS A 297 -7.45 -3.61 -15.53
CA LYS A 297 -7.82 -4.32 -14.31
C LYS A 297 -6.88 -5.50 -14.08
N PHE A 298 -6.62 -5.84 -12.84
CA PHE A 298 -5.85 -7.02 -12.50
C PHE A 298 -6.50 -8.29 -13.06
N SER A 299 -5.67 -9.14 -13.65
CA SER A 299 -6.02 -10.48 -14.10
C SER A 299 -4.87 -11.43 -13.76
N ALA A 300 -5.12 -12.38 -12.86
CA ALA A 300 -4.07 -13.30 -12.43
C ALA A 300 -3.55 -14.17 -13.59
N SER A 301 -4.43 -14.60 -14.51
CA SER A 301 -4.06 -15.42 -15.67
C SER A 301 -3.31 -14.65 -16.76
N GLN A 302 -3.45 -13.31 -16.82
CA GLN A 302 -2.77 -12.49 -17.84
C GLN A 302 -1.53 -11.79 -17.31
N PHE A 303 -1.33 -11.74 -16.00
CA PHE A 303 -0.29 -10.94 -15.36
C PHE A 303 1.11 -11.19 -15.94
N TRP A 304 1.58 -12.43 -15.91
CA TRP A 304 2.93 -12.77 -16.39
C TRP A 304 3.05 -12.68 -17.90
N LYS A 305 1.96 -12.92 -18.64
CA LYS A 305 1.94 -12.67 -20.08
C LYS A 305 2.11 -11.18 -20.38
N ASP A 306 1.41 -10.29 -19.66
CA ASP A 306 1.59 -8.85 -19.83
C ASP A 306 3.01 -8.39 -19.44
N VAL A 307 3.58 -8.94 -18.36
CA VAL A 307 4.97 -8.67 -17.94
C VAL A 307 5.95 -9.07 -19.05
N HIS A 308 5.74 -10.22 -19.69
CA HIS A 308 6.51 -10.65 -20.85
C HIS A 308 6.33 -9.72 -22.05
N ASP A 309 5.09 -9.48 -22.49
CA ASP A 309 4.75 -8.71 -23.68
C ASP A 309 5.19 -7.24 -23.58
N SER A 310 5.05 -6.66 -22.38
CA SER A 310 5.51 -5.29 -22.09
C SER A 310 7.01 -5.21 -21.84
N ARG A 311 7.73 -6.33 -21.79
CA ARG A 311 9.16 -6.40 -21.43
C ARG A 311 9.46 -5.70 -20.10
N ALA A 312 8.55 -5.82 -19.15
CA ALA A 312 8.69 -5.16 -17.86
C ALA A 312 9.86 -5.75 -17.06
N THR A 313 10.69 -4.87 -16.51
CA THR A 313 11.83 -5.21 -15.65
C THR A 313 11.49 -5.07 -14.16
N ARG A 314 10.39 -4.41 -13.85
CA ARG A 314 9.90 -4.13 -12.51
C ARG A 314 8.39 -4.32 -12.46
N ILE A 315 7.89 -4.97 -11.41
CA ILE A 315 6.45 -5.11 -11.17
C ILE A 315 6.06 -4.41 -9.86
N LEU A 316 4.84 -3.87 -9.82
CA LEU A 316 4.20 -3.41 -8.59
C LEU A 316 3.20 -4.45 -8.10
N TYR A 317 3.23 -4.74 -6.81
CA TYR A 317 2.32 -5.70 -6.19
C TYR A 317 1.75 -5.20 -4.86
N ILE A 318 0.72 -5.88 -4.41
CA ILE A 318 0.31 -5.99 -3.02
C ILE A 318 0.24 -7.48 -2.68
N GLY A 319 0.47 -7.84 -1.41
CA GLY A 319 0.66 -9.25 -1.02
C GLY A 319 -0.48 -10.18 -1.42
N GLU A 320 -1.71 -9.68 -1.38
CA GLU A 320 -2.89 -10.43 -1.80
C GLU A 320 -2.85 -10.81 -3.30
N LEU A 321 -2.35 -9.90 -4.15
CA LEU A 321 -2.16 -10.17 -5.57
C LEU A 321 -1.15 -11.31 -5.80
N CYS A 322 -0.06 -11.34 -5.01
CA CYS A 322 0.94 -12.42 -5.09
C CYS A 322 0.32 -13.78 -4.75
N ARG A 323 -0.60 -13.84 -3.79
CA ARG A 323 -1.34 -15.05 -3.44
C ARG A 323 -2.22 -15.53 -4.60
N TYR A 324 -2.93 -14.60 -5.27
CA TYR A 324 -3.72 -14.96 -6.45
C TYR A 324 -2.86 -15.48 -7.60
N LEU A 325 -1.69 -14.89 -7.83
CA LEU A 325 -0.75 -15.36 -8.84
C LEU A 325 -0.24 -16.78 -8.54
N LEU A 326 0.07 -17.08 -7.28
CA LEU A 326 0.48 -18.41 -6.86
C LEU A 326 -0.62 -19.47 -7.03
N ALA A 327 -1.88 -19.07 -6.95
CA ALA A 327 -3.02 -19.97 -7.15
C ALA A 327 -3.32 -20.27 -8.62
N THR A 328 -2.69 -19.57 -9.59
CA THR A 328 -2.90 -19.85 -11.01
C THR A 328 -2.19 -21.15 -11.44
N PRO A 329 -2.70 -21.85 -12.47
CA PRO A 329 -1.96 -22.96 -13.08
C PRO A 329 -0.59 -22.50 -13.60
N PRO A 330 0.42 -23.40 -13.66
CA PRO A 330 1.71 -23.08 -14.27
C PRO A 330 1.58 -22.60 -15.71
N SER A 331 2.40 -21.61 -16.09
CA SER A 331 2.40 -21.00 -17.41
C SER A 331 3.84 -20.87 -17.95
N PRO A 332 4.06 -20.91 -19.27
CA PRO A 332 5.35 -20.60 -19.87
C PRO A 332 5.87 -19.20 -19.51
N TYR A 333 4.95 -18.27 -19.20
CA TYR A 333 5.27 -16.90 -18.80
C TYR A 333 5.74 -16.76 -17.35
N ASP A 334 5.56 -17.80 -16.51
CA ASP A 334 5.98 -17.75 -15.11
C ASP A 334 7.48 -17.42 -14.94
N LYS A 335 8.31 -17.84 -15.92
CA LYS A 335 9.76 -17.57 -15.94
C LYS A 335 10.22 -16.95 -17.26
N GLY A 336 9.33 -16.81 -18.24
CA GLY A 336 9.62 -16.32 -19.59
C GLY A 336 9.56 -14.78 -19.68
N HIS A 337 10.11 -14.06 -18.72
CA HIS A 337 10.05 -12.60 -18.66
C HIS A 337 11.38 -11.97 -18.20
N SER A 338 11.49 -10.64 -18.32
CA SER A 338 12.69 -9.88 -17.94
C SER A 338 12.57 -9.19 -16.58
N CYS A 339 11.57 -9.54 -15.77
CA CYS A 339 11.36 -8.91 -14.47
C CYS A 339 12.45 -9.31 -13.48
N ILE A 340 13.16 -8.32 -12.93
CA ILE A 340 14.25 -8.52 -11.97
C ILE A 340 13.88 -8.05 -10.56
N VAL A 341 12.85 -7.19 -10.41
CA VAL A 341 12.46 -6.66 -9.11
C VAL A 341 10.95 -6.55 -8.97
N ALA A 342 10.43 -7.05 -7.87
CA ALA A 342 9.06 -6.82 -7.42
C ALA A 342 9.07 -5.79 -6.28
N VAL A 343 8.25 -4.75 -6.40
CA VAL A 343 8.15 -3.67 -5.40
C VAL A 343 6.72 -3.57 -4.91
N GLY A 344 6.51 -3.64 -3.62
CA GLY A 344 5.16 -3.59 -3.08
C GLY A 344 5.09 -3.59 -1.57
N ASN A 345 3.96 -4.03 -1.06
CA ASN A 345 3.72 -4.13 0.37
C ASN A 345 2.77 -5.28 0.71
N GLY A 346 2.98 -5.85 1.90
CA GLY A 346 2.11 -6.87 2.45
C GLY A 346 2.33 -8.28 1.91
N LEU A 347 3.50 -8.58 1.32
CA LEU A 347 3.86 -9.94 0.94
C LEU A 347 4.19 -10.75 2.19
N ARG A 348 3.40 -11.78 2.44
CA ARG A 348 3.49 -12.61 3.64
C ARG A 348 4.71 -13.52 3.61
N GLU A 349 5.24 -13.82 4.79
CA GLU A 349 6.41 -14.67 4.97
C GLU A 349 6.21 -16.08 4.38
N ASP A 350 5.01 -16.66 4.58
CA ASP A 350 4.66 -18.01 4.13
C ASP A 350 4.66 -18.20 2.61
N ILE A 351 4.38 -17.15 1.83
CA ILE A 351 4.35 -17.21 0.37
C ILE A 351 5.55 -16.51 -0.30
N TRP A 352 6.41 -15.86 0.46
CA TRP A 352 7.53 -15.07 -0.06
C TRP A 352 8.47 -15.86 -0.95
N GLU A 353 8.98 -16.96 -0.43
CA GLU A 353 9.95 -17.76 -1.17
C GLU A 353 9.30 -18.55 -2.32
N ALA A 354 8.06 -19.03 -2.12
CA ALA A 354 7.29 -19.68 -3.18
C ALA A 354 7.05 -18.73 -4.36
N PHE A 355 6.72 -17.45 -4.08
CA PHE A 355 6.56 -16.43 -5.12
C PHE A 355 7.88 -16.18 -5.87
N ARG A 356 8.95 -15.96 -5.12
CA ARG A 356 10.28 -15.67 -5.68
C ARG A 356 10.78 -16.80 -6.59
N GLN A 357 10.64 -18.06 -6.16
CA GLN A 357 11.11 -19.23 -6.91
C GLN A 357 10.24 -19.56 -8.11
N ARG A 358 8.90 -19.55 -7.93
CA ARG A 358 7.98 -19.86 -9.02
C ARG A 358 8.15 -18.90 -10.19
N PHE A 359 8.18 -17.61 -9.90
CA PHE A 359 8.23 -16.58 -10.92
C PHE A 359 9.64 -16.07 -11.23
N ALA A 360 10.66 -16.67 -10.65
CA ALA A 360 12.07 -16.32 -10.90
C ALA A 360 12.38 -14.83 -10.76
N VAL A 361 11.72 -14.13 -9.81
CA VAL A 361 11.98 -12.73 -9.50
C VAL A 361 13.10 -12.67 -8.46
N PRO A 362 14.31 -12.19 -8.82
CA PRO A 362 15.45 -12.26 -7.91
C PRO A 362 15.33 -11.34 -6.70
N GLU A 363 14.72 -10.16 -6.86
CA GLU A 363 14.60 -9.17 -5.79
C GLU A 363 13.14 -8.87 -5.45
N ILE A 364 12.82 -8.91 -4.17
CA ILE A 364 11.55 -8.44 -3.63
C ILE A 364 11.86 -7.28 -2.68
N ARG A 365 11.22 -6.14 -2.90
CA ARG A 365 11.37 -4.94 -2.09
C ARG A 365 10.04 -4.58 -1.47
N GLU A 366 9.99 -4.67 -0.15
CA GLU A 366 8.83 -4.24 0.62
C GLU A 366 8.99 -2.81 1.11
N PHE A 367 7.93 -2.04 1.05
CA PHE A 367 7.85 -0.76 1.71
C PHE A 367 6.58 -0.69 2.57
N TYR A 368 6.70 -0.06 3.72
CA TYR A 368 5.56 0.25 4.56
C TYR A 368 5.26 1.75 4.46
N ARG A 369 4.06 2.09 4.03
CA ARG A 369 3.53 3.45 3.89
C ARG A 369 2.01 3.42 4.09
N SER A 370 1.46 4.48 4.69
CA SER A 370 0.03 4.80 4.56
C SER A 370 -0.14 6.06 3.70
N THR A 371 -1.34 6.27 3.16
CA THR A 371 -1.60 7.40 2.24
C THR A 371 -1.32 8.73 2.91
N GLU A 372 -1.73 8.90 4.15
CA GLU A 372 -1.56 10.10 4.96
C GLU A 372 -0.35 10.04 5.89
N GLY A 373 0.29 8.88 6.04
CA GLY A 373 1.24 8.60 7.11
C GLY A 373 2.64 9.15 6.87
N VAL A 374 3.25 9.63 7.96
CA VAL A 374 4.67 10.04 8.01
C VAL A 374 5.58 8.85 8.30
N ALA A 375 5.11 7.88 9.12
CA ALA A 375 5.89 6.69 9.44
C ALA A 375 6.17 5.86 8.18
N ARG A 376 7.44 5.46 8.00
CA ARG A 376 7.91 4.72 6.84
C ARG A 376 8.94 3.68 7.23
N PHE A 377 8.86 2.52 6.60
CA PHE A 377 9.89 1.49 6.66
C PHE A 377 10.18 0.99 5.26
N ASP A 378 11.40 0.58 5.01
CA ASP A 378 11.85 0.02 3.74
C ASP A 378 12.63 -1.26 3.98
N ASN A 379 12.27 -2.31 3.27
CA ASN A 379 12.94 -3.59 3.27
C ASN A 379 13.57 -3.82 1.89
N TRP A 380 14.89 -3.71 1.84
CA TRP A 380 15.72 -3.98 0.66
C TRP A 380 16.47 -5.31 0.80
N GLY A 381 16.04 -6.15 1.73
CA GLY A 381 16.66 -7.45 1.98
C GLY A 381 16.47 -8.40 0.81
N VAL A 382 17.57 -8.94 0.30
CA VAL A 382 17.56 -9.96 -0.73
C VAL A 382 17.40 -11.35 -0.09
N GLY A 383 16.49 -12.17 -0.64
CA GLY A 383 16.28 -13.55 -0.22
C GLY A 383 15.45 -13.70 1.08
N ALA A 384 15.63 -14.85 1.74
CA ALA A 384 14.79 -15.26 2.88
C ALA A 384 14.94 -14.37 4.13
N TRP A 385 16.04 -13.64 4.27
CA TRP A 385 16.30 -12.76 5.42
C TRP A 385 15.28 -11.63 5.57
N GLY A 386 14.78 -11.12 4.45
CA GLY A 386 13.78 -10.06 4.41
C GLY A 386 12.34 -10.57 4.41
N ALA A 387 12.10 -11.88 4.36
CA ALA A 387 10.76 -12.44 4.20
C ALA A 387 9.82 -12.01 5.33
N GLY A 388 8.63 -11.49 4.96
CA GLY A 388 7.60 -11.06 5.90
C GLY A 388 7.94 -9.82 6.73
N LYS A 389 9.03 -9.11 6.43
CA LYS A 389 9.50 -7.93 7.16
C LYS A 389 9.30 -6.66 6.33
N ILE A 390 8.97 -5.57 7.00
CA ILE A 390 8.63 -4.29 6.36
C ILE A 390 9.77 -3.29 6.37
N GLY A 391 10.85 -3.53 7.14
CA GLY A 391 12.00 -2.64 7.19
C GLY A 391 13.15 -3.19 8.03
N PHE A 392 14.31 -2.57 7.84
CA PHE A 392 15.53 -2.88 8.58
C PHE A 392 16.23 -1.61 9.06
N SER A 393 16.72 -1.64 10.29
CA SER A 393 17.64 -0.63 10.83
C SER A 393 18.61 -1.31 11.81
N GLY A 394 19.89 -1.31 11.48
CA GLY A 394 20.93 -1.83 12.34
C GLY A 394 21.17 -0.90 13.55
N ALA A 395 22.20 -1.18 14.34
CA ALA A 395 22.44 -0.46 15.60
C ALA A 395 22.76 1.03 15.39
N ILE A 396 23.55 1.36 14.35
CA ILE A 396 23.95 2.75 14.07
C ILE A 396 22.75 3.56 13.60
N LYS A 397 22.00 3.02 12.63
CA LYS A 397 20.82 3.72 12.09
C LYS A 397 19.77 3.93 13.17
N ARG A 398 19.53 2.95 14.06
CA ARG A 398 18.63 3.11 15.21
C ARG A 398 19.09 4.18 16.20
N TYR A 399 20.40 4.29 16.44
CA TYR A 399 20.93 5.34 17.31
C TYR A 399 20.74 6.74 16.73
N LEU A 400 20.87 6.86 15.41
CA LEU A 400 20.71 8.13 14.68
C LEU A 400 19.25 8.41 14.28
N GLU A 401 18.33 7.48 14.51
CA GLU A 401 16.94 7.60 14.09
C GLU A 401 16.22 8.71 14.85
N ASP A 402 15.66 9.63 14.10
CA ASP A 402 14.93 10.78 14.62
C ASP A 402 13.58 11.01 13.89
N GLU A 403 13.22 10.14 12.98
CA GLU A 403 12.02 10.29 12.13
C GLU A 403 10.90 9.33 12.54
N VAL A 404 11.22 8.05 12.76
CA VAL A 404 10.23 7.00 13.00
C VAL A 404 10.56 6.21 14.26
N PHE A 405 9.61 6.17 15.19
CA PHE A 405 9.76 5.45 16.45
C PHE A 405 8.67 4.41 16.60
N ILE A 406 8.96 3.38 17.37
CA ILE A 406 7.98 2.41 17.87
C ILE A 406 7.78 2.71 19.34
N VAL A 407 6.56 3.04 19.74
CA VAL A 407 6.21 3.38 21.13
C VAL A 407 5.33 2.30 21.73
N LYS A 408 5.44 2.08 23.02
CA LYS A 408 4.56 1.16 23.73
C LYS A 408 3.11 1.53 23.50
N TYR A 409 2.30 0.53 23.30
CA TYR A 409 0.87 0.66 23.04
C TYR A 409 0.07 0.18 24.24
N ASP A 410 -0.95 0.93 24.61
CA ASP A 410 -1.90 0.53 25.64
C ASP A 410 -3.20 0.04 24.96
N PRO A 411 -3.48 -1.27 25.03
CA PRO A 411 -4.66 -1.85 24.39
C PRO A 411 -5.99 -1.47 25.06
N GLU A 412 -5.97 -0.98 26.30
CA GLU A 412 -7.19 -0.56 26.99
C GLU A 412 -7.71 0.80 26.49
N THR A 413 -6.78 1.73 26.31
CA THR A 413 -7.07 3.08 25.82
C THR A 413 -6.97 3.21 24.30
N GLU A 414 -6.43 2.21 23.62
CA GLU A 414 -6.07 2.23 22.17
C GLU A 414 -5.15 3.42 21.82
N MET A 415 -4.25 3.79 22.76
CA MET A 415 -3.35 4.92 22.65
C MET A 415 -1.89 4.50 22.93
N PRO A 416 -0.90 5.25 22.45
CA PRO A 416 0.47 5.12 22.92
C PRO A 416 0.55 5.31 24.44
N TYR A 417 1.24 4.36 25.11
CA TYR A 417 1.44 4.39 26.56
C TYR A 417 2.31 5.59 26.95
N ARG A 418 1.88 6.32 27.97
CA ARG A 418 2.62 7.43 28.58
C ARG A 418 3.03 7.06 30.00
N ASP A 419 4.30 7.34 30.32
CA ASP A 419 4.81 7.21 31.67
C ASP A 419 4.06 8.16 32.62
N PRO A 420 3.45 7.67 33.71
CA PRO A 420 2.68 8.51 34.62
C PRO A 420 3.49 9.60 35.35
N GLN A 421 4.81 9.41 35.47
CA GLN A 421 5.68 10.37 36.17
C GLN A 421 6.12 11.51 35.25
N THR A 422 6.42 11.22 33.98
CA THR A 422 6.94 12.19 33.03
C THR A 422 5.89 12.74 32.08
N GLY A 423 4.79 12.01 31.85
CA GLY A 423 3.76 12.29 30.87
C GLY A 423 4.16 12.01 29.41
N PHE A 424 5.42 11.58 29.17
CA PHE A 424 5.92 11.27 27.84
C PHE A 424 5.67 9.83 27.42
N CYS A 425 5.64 9.57 26.11
CA CYS A 425 5.53 8.22 25.58
C CYS A 425 6.82 7.40 25.84
N VAL A 426 6.65 6.11 26.02
CA VAL A 426 7.75 5.17 26.24
C VAL A 426 8.04 4.41 24.94
N LYS A 427 9.32 4.40 24.53
CA LYS A 427 9.74 3.60 23.37
C LYS A 427 9.57 2.11 23.67
N ALA A 428 9.07 1.33 22.73
CA ALA A 428 8.98 -0.11 22.84
C ALA A 428 10.40 -0.72 22.84
N ALA A 429 10.61 -1.75 23.66
CA ALA A 429 11.85 -2.51 23.68
C ALA A 429 11.98 -3.39 22.42
N LEU A 430 13.18 -3.93 22.18
CA LEU A 430 13.37 -4.92 21.12
C LEU A 430 12.58 -6.19 21.43
N GLY A 431 11.79 -6.66 20.48
CA GLY A 431 10.87 -7.79 20.65
C GLY A 431 9.51 -7.42 21.26
N GLU A 432 9.33 -6.17 21.70
CA GLU A 432 8.06 -5.67 22.23
C GLU A 432 7.21 -5.07 21.11
N GLU A 433 5.92 -5.38 21.13
CA GLU A 433 4.94 -4.77 20.23
C GLU A 433 4.69 -3.30 20.59
N GLY A 434 4.54 -2.46 19.57
CA GLY A 434 4.23 -1.06 19.77
C GLY A 434 3.68 -0.40 18.52
N GLU A 435 3.11 0.79 18.68
CA GLU A 435 2.61 1.58 17.56
C GLU A 435 3.76 2.33 16.88
N ALA A 436 3.82 2.24 15.54
CA ALA A 436 4.73 3.05 14.75
C ALA A 436 4.23 4.50 14.68
N ILE A 437 5.12 5.45 14.98
CA ILE A 437 4.83 6.90 14.89
C ILE A 437 5.90 7.61 14.08
N GLY A 438 5.50 8.62 13.31
CA GLY A 438 6.41 9.43 12.50
C GLY A 438 6.49 10.88 12.99
N ARG A 439 7.70 11.45 13.08
CA ARG A 439 7.91 12.85 13.51
C ARG A 439 7.37 13.83 12.47
N VAL A 440 6.60 14.79 12.92
CA VAL A 440 6.09 15.90 12.11
C VAL A 440 6.95 17.13 12.37
N ARG A 441 7.91 17.42 11.46
CA ARG A 441 8.79 18.58 11.58
C ARG A 441 8.15 19.86 11.04
N ASP A 442 7.33 19.73 10.03
CA ASP A 442 6.65 20.84 9.37
C ASP A 442 5.19 20.46 9.11
N ARG A 443 4.29 21.05 9.86
CA ARG A 443 2.86 20.81 9.70
C ARG A 443 2.36 21.18 8.29
N GLY A 444 2.96 22.18 7.65
CA GLY A 444 2.63 22.57 6.28
C GLY A 444 2.97 21.50 5.22
N MET A 445 3.72 20.47 5.59
CA MET A 445 4.04 19.32 4.72
C MET A 445 3.21 18.07 5.04
N LEU A 446 2.42 18.11 6.13
CA LEU A 446 1.56 16.99 6.51
C LEU A 446 0.49 16.75 5.44
N ILE A 447 0.19 15.49 5.17
CA ILE A 447 -0.97 15.09 4.38
C ILE A 447 -2.18 15.07 5.31
N GLU A 448 -3.03 16.06 5.16
CA GLU A 448 -4.21 16.25 5.98
C GLU A 448 -5.44 15.63 5.31
N TYR A 449 -6.47 15.33 6.10
CA TYR A 449 -7.79 15.03 5.55
C TYR A 449 -8.49 16.35 5.19
N LEU A 450 -8.73 16.57 3.90
CA LEU A 450 -9.33 17.79 3.37
C LEU A 450 -10.68 18.08 4.06
N HIS A 451 -10.83 19.30 4.58
CA HIS A 451 -12.02 19.75 5.32
C HIS A 451 -12.42 18.87 6.51
N ASN A 452 -11.45 18.15 7.10
CA ASN A 452 -11.69 17.31 8.28
C ASN A 452 -10.55 17.43 9.29
N GLU A 453 -10.47 18.60 9.94
CA GLU A 453 -9.44 18.89 10.94
C GLU A 453 -9.50 17.94 12.13
N GLU A 454 -10.70 17.58 12.60
CA GLU A 454 -10.86 16.65 13.71
C GLU A 454 -10.21 15.30 13.42
N ALA A 455 -10.43 14.74 12.23
CA ALA A 455 -9.82 13.47 11.84
C ALA A 455 -8.30 13.59 11.69
N THR A 456 -7.80 14.74 11.25
CA THR A 456 -6.35 15.01 11.16
C THR A 456 -5.74 15.13 12.55
N GLU A 457 -6.36 15.91 13.46
CA GLU A 457 -5.86 16.09 14.83
C GLU A 457 -5.87 14.80 15.65
N LYS A 458 -6.86 13.93 15.48
CA LYS A 458 -6.89 12.60 16.12
C LYS A 458 -5.69 11.72 15.80
N LYS A 459 -5.01 11.97 14.69
CA LYS A 459 -3.79 11.27 14.33
C LYS A 459 -2.52 11.92 14.85
N LEU A 460 -2.58 13.10 15.44
CA LEU A 460 -1.43 13.82 15.94
C LEU A 460 -1.22 13.58 17.44
N LEU A 461 0.03 13.35 17.80
CA LEU A 461 0.52 13.25 19.17
C LEU A 461 1.42 14.46 19.43
N ARG A 462 1.23 15.10 20.56
CA ARG A 462 2.08 16.18 21.05
C ARG A 462 2.77 15.78 22.33
N ASP A 463 3.92 16.39 22.61
CA ASP A 463 4.69 16.12 23.82
C ASP A 463 4.98 14.60 23.96
N VAL A 464 5.58 14.00 22.93
CA VAL A 464 5.81 12.56 22.85
C VAL A 464 7.07 12.16 23.62
N PHE A 465 8.18 12.78 23.33
CA PHE A 465 9.47 12.53 24.01
C PHE A 465 10.03 13.78 24.68
N GLU A 466 9.60 14.94 24.22
CA GLU A 466 9.98 16.25 24.77
C GLU A 466 8.85 17.25 24.57
N LYS A 467 8.83 18.30 25.37
CA LYS A 467 7.80 19.34 25.29
C LYS A 467 7.86 20.06 23.95
N GLY A 468 6.74 20.10 23.24
CA GLY A 468 6.57 20.78 21.95
C GLY A 468 6.87 19.93 20.73
N ASP A 469 7.34 18.70 20.86
CA ASP A 469 7.47 17.80 19.73
C ASP A 469 6.10 17.33 19.21
N MET A 470 6.06 16.94 17.94
CA MET A 470 4.84 16.48 17.29
C MET A 470 5.13 15.23 16.46
N PHE A 471 4.26 14.25 16.59
CA PHE A 471 4.30 13.00 15.84
C PHE A 471 2.92 12.67 15.28
N GLN A 472 2.92 11.85 14.23
CA GLN A 472 1.70 11.30 13.66
C GLN A 472 1.64 9.81 13.94
N ARG A 473 0.49 9.35 14.42
CA ARG A 473 0.15 7.94 14.61
C ARG A 473 -0.01 7.26 13.26
N SER A 474 0.56 6.08 13.10
CA SER A 474 0.26 5.22 11.94
C SER A 474 -1.08 4.49 12.11
N GLY A 475 -1.42 4.12 13.33
CA GLY A 475 -2.50 3.21 13.64
C GLY A 475 -2.14 1.75 13.35
N ASP A 476 -0.84 1.44 13.22
CA ASP A 476 -0.35 0.09 12.94
C ASP A 476 0.63 -0.35 14.03
N LEU A 477 0.44 -1.56 14.52
CA LEU A 477 1.29 -2.21 15.50
C LEU A 477 2.40 -2.97 14.78
N VAL A 478 3.62 -2.79 15.25
CA VAL A 478 4.82 -3.41 14.69
C VAL A 478 5.74 -3.90 15.79
N VAL A 479 6.59 -4.88 15.47
CA VAL A 479 7.65 -5.36 16.36
C VAL A 479 8.99 -5.19 15.68
N ARG A 480 9.99 -4.68 16.41
CA ARG A 480 11.38 -4.67 15.98
C ARG A 480 12.15 -5.76 16.72
N ASP A 481 12.72 -6.71 16.00
CA ASP A 481 13.53 -7.77 16.58
C ASP A 481 14.94 -7.28 17.00
N SER A 482 15.70 -8.15 17.68
CA SER A 482 17.05 -7.84 18.17
C SER A 482 18.05 -7.61 17.03
N ALA A 483 17.82 -8.15 15.84
CA ALA A 483 18.65 -7.94 14.65
C ALA A 483 18.38 -6.59 13.97
N GLY A 484 17.23 -5.96 14.27
CA GLY A 484 16.84 -4.65 13.71
C GLY A 484 15.78 -4.72 12.62
N TRP A 485 15.25 -5.91 12.34
CA TRP A 485 14.13 -6.08 11.43
C TRP A 485 12.82 -5.64 12.06
N VAL A 486 11.98 -4.97 11.27
CA VAL A 486 10.63 -4.58 11.66
C VAL A 486 9.62 -5.47 10.97
N LYS A 487 8.71 -6.05 11.73
CA LYS A 487 7.59 -6.86 11.26
C LYS A 487 6.28 -6.15 11.58
N PHE A 488 5.36 -6.13 10.62
CA PHE A 488 3.99 -5.70 10.85
C PHE A 488 3.26 -6.78 11.66
N GLN A 489 2.51 -6.36 12.67
CA GLN A 489 1.71 -7.27 13.49
C GLN A 489 0.23 -7.11 13.18
N ASP A 490 -0.34 -5.94 13.44
CA ASP A 490 -1.76 -5.70 13.23
C ASP A 490 -2.07 -4.20 13.13
N ARG A 491 -3.33 -3.87 12.92
CA ARG A 491 -3.82 -2.50 13.04
C ARG A 491 -4.41 -2.26 14.40
N VAL A 492 -4.21 -1.06 14.91
CA VAL A 492 -4.99 -0.56 16.04
C VAL A 492 -6.47 -0.67 15.69
N GLY A 493 -7.25 -1.38 16.52
CA GLY A 493 -8.67 -1.70 16.26
C GLY A 493 -8.92 -2.97 15.42
N ASP A 494 -7.87 -3.65 14.94
CA ASP A 494 -7.96 -5.01 14.39
C ASP A 494 -7.51 -6.05 15.44
N THR A 495 -6.77 -5.64 16.45
CA THR A 495 -6.59 -6.39 17.70
C THR A 495 -7.88 -6.34 18.50
N PHE A 496 -8.29 -7.44 19.08
CA PHE A 496 -9.44 -7.49 20.00
C PHE A 496 -9.06 -8.17 21.30
N ARG A 497 -9.74 -7.81 22.36
CA ARG A 497 -9.50 -8.39 23.69
C ARG A 497 -10.56 -9.43 24.02
N TRP A 498 -10.14 -10.60 24.43
CA TRP A 498 -11.02 -11.68 24.85
C TRP A 498 -10.61 -12.21 26.22
N LYS A 499 -11.51 -12.08 27.21
CA LYS A 499 -11.28 -12.54 28.60
C LYS A 499 -9.95 -12.06 29.19
N GLY A 500 -9.64 -10.79 29.00
CA GLY A 500 -8.41 -10.17 29.50
C GLY A 500 -7.18 -10.32 28.62
N GLU A 501 -7.20 -11.16 27.58
CA GLU A 501 -6.07 -11.42 26.69
C GLU A 501 -6.22 -10.70 25.35
N ASN A 502 -5.12 -10.13 24.83
CA ASN A 502 -5.09 -9.51 23.52
C ASN A 502 -4.93 -10.55 22.42
N VAL A 503 -5.71 -10.42 21.37
CA VAL A 503 -5.70 -11.30 20.19
C VAL A 503 -5.44 -10.47 18.94
N SER A 504 -4.37 -10.78 18.23
CA SER A 504 -4.12 -10.25 16.88
C SER A 504 -4.98 -10.99 15.87
N ALA A 505 -5.88 -10.28 15.23
CA ALA A 505 -6.72 -10.85 14.16
C ALA A 505 -5.88 -11.30 12.97
N GLY A 506 -4.81 -10.56 12.66
CA GLY A 506 -3.86 -10.89 11.61
C GLY A 506 -3.13 -12.20 11.85
N GLU A 507 -2.61 -12.41 13.06
CA GLU A 507 -1.88 -13.64 13.43
C GLU A 507 -2.79 -14.86 13.35
N VAL A 508 -4.00 -14.78 13.92
CA VAL A 508 -4.97 -15.89 13.88
C VAL A 508 -5.38 -16.20 12.44
N ARG A 509 -5.62 -15.17 11.63
CA ARG A 509 -5.90 -15.32 10.20
C ARG A 509 -4.78 -16.07 9.48
N ASP A 510 -3.54 -15.71 9.75
CA ASP A 510 -2.37 -16.31 9.11
C ASP A 510 -2.24 -17.79 9.45
N HIS A 511 -2.52 -18.16 10.69
CA HIS A 511 -2.60 -19.56 11.09
C HIS A 511 -3.74 -20.31 10.37
N ILE A 512 -4.93 -19.71 10.23
CA ILE A 512 -6.04 -20.32 9.49
C ILE A 512 -5.66 -20.50 8.01
N CYS A 513 -5.11 -19.47 7.39
CA CYS A 513 -4.70 -19.52 5.98
C CYS A 513 -3.57 -20.52 5.68
N SER A 514 -2.77 -20.89 6.68
CA SER A 514 -1.73 -21.92 6.56
C SER A 514 -2.28 -23.35 6.66
N ILE A 515 -3.58 -23.55 6.90
CA ILE A 515 -4.23 -24.86 6.91
C ILE A 515 -4.45 -25.32 5.46
N PRO A 516 -4.02 -26.54 5.07
CA PRO A 516 -4.29 -27.06 3.72
C PRO A 516 -5.76 -27.03 3.38
N GLY A 517 -6.10 -26.62 2.15
CA GLY A 517 -7.48 -26.50 1.70
C GLY A 517 -8.17 -25.16 1.99
N VAL A 518 -7.55 -24.29 2.79
CA VAL A 518 -8.03 -22.93 2.99
C VAL A 518 -7.56 -22.04 1.81
N TYR A 519 -8.48 -21.34 1.19
CA TYR A 519 -8.17 -20.36 0.14
C TYR A 519 -7.91 -18.98 0.75
N ASP A 520 -8.77 -18.53 1.66
CA ASP A 520 -8.64 -17.23 2.34
C ASP A 520 -9.41 -17.22 3.66
N ALA A 521 -9.04 -16.31 4.57
CA ALA A 521 -9.72 -16.09 5.82
C ALA A 521 -9.67 -14.62 6.23
N VAL A 522 -10.67 -14.17 6.97
CA VAL A 522 -10.69 -12.90 7.68
C VAL A 522 -11.07 -13.15 9.13
N VAL A 523 -10.36 -12.51 10.07
CA VAL A 523 -10.60 -12.64 11.51
C VAL A 523 -10.95 -11.27 12.10
N TYR A 524 -11.85 -11.22 13.04
CA TYR A 524 -12.28 -9.99 13.72
C TYR A 524 -12.91 -10.30 15.08
N GLY A 525 -12.95 -9.30 15.95
CA GLY A 525 -13.63 -9.39 17.24
C GLY A 525 -15.13 -9.13 17.12
N VAL A 526 -15.95 -9.88 17.83
CA VAL A 526 -17.40 -9.70 17.95
C VAL A 526 -17.78 -9.53 19.41
N ARG A 527 -18.47 -8.45 19.75
CA ARG A 527 -19.05 -8.28 21.09
C ARG A 527 -20.25 -9.19 21.25
N LEU A 528 -20.23 -9.98 22.30
CA LEU A 528 -21.31 -10.87 22.68
C LEU A 528 -21.78 -10.49 24.09
N ASN A 529 -23.09 -10.50 24.28
CA ASN A 529 -23.70 -10.14 25.57
C ASN A 529 -23.28 -11.15 26.65
N GLY A 530 -22.95 -10.68 27.85
CA GLY A 530 -22.57 -11.55 28.97
C GLY A 530 -21.14 -12.07 28.96
N TYR A 531 -20.29 -11.63 28.01
CA TYR A 531 -18.87 -11.99 27.95
C TYR A 531 -17.97 -10.76 28.05
N ASP A 532 -16.81 -10.94 28.68
CA ASP A 532 -15.79 -9.90 28.79
C ASP A 532 -14.99 -9.79 27.47
N GLY A 533 -14.95 -8.59 26.91
CA GLY A 533 -14.23 -8.28 25.68
C GLY A 533 -15.00 -8.62 24.39
N GLN A 534 -14.27 -9.07 23.37
CA GLN A 534 -14.78 -9.44 22.05
C GLN A 534 -14.36 -10.87 21.70
N ALA A 535 -15.31 -11.73 21.38
CA ALA A 535 -15.02 -13.09 20.95
C ALA A 535 -14.42 -13.10 19.54
N GLY A 536 -13.38 -13.89 19.31
CA GLY A 536 -12.82 -14.07 17.98
C GLY A 536 -13.82 -14.72 17.02
N ALA A 537 -13.98 -14.14 15.86
CA ALA A 537 -14.82 -14.63 14.76
C ALA A 537 -14.01 -14.72 13.47
N ALA A 538 -14.24 -15.76 12.67
CA ALA A 538 -13.55 -15.98 11.40
C ALA A 538 -14.54 -16.22 10.25
N GLY A 539 -14.31 -15.52 9.12
CA GLY A 539 -14.90 -15.86 7.83
C GLY A 539 -13.86 -16.62 7.00
N VAL A 540 -14.16 -17.83 6.55
CA VAL A 540 -13.19 -18.70 5.86
C VAL A 540 -13.74 -19.11 4.50
N THR A 541 -12.91 -19.01 3.47
CA THR A 541 -13.14 -19.53 2.12
C THR A 541 -12.27 -20.77 1.91
N LEU A 542 -12.86 -21.87 1.51
CA LEU A 542 -12.15 -23.10 1.17
C LEU A 542 -11.83 -23.15 -0.34
N GLN A 543 -10.76 -23.87 -0.71
CA GLN A 543 -10.42 -24.12 -2.13
C GLN A 543 -11.44 -25.02 -2.82
N ASP A 544 -11.97 -26.00 -2.08
CA ASP A 544 -13.05 -26.87 -2.48
C ASP A 544 -14.20 -26.74 -1.47
N ALA A 545 -15.35 -26.31 -1.94
CA ALA A 545 -16.56 -26.10 -1.14
C ALA A 545 -17.48 -27.35 -1.11
N SER A 546 -16.92 -28.56 -1.35
CA SER A 546 -17.69 -29.80 -1.18
C SER A 546 -18.05 -30.04 0.28
N ALA A 547 -19.21 -30.64 0.53
CA ALA A 547 -19.68 -30.92 1.90
C ALA A 547 -18.69 -31.81 2.70
N ALA A 548 -17.96 -32.69 2.04
CA ALA A 548 -16.93 -33.53 2.68
C ALA A 548 -15.76 -32.67 3.17
N THR A 549 -15.20 -31.83 2.30
CA THR A 549 -14.07 -30.91 2.64
C THR A 549 -14.47 -29.95 3.74
N GLU A 550 -15.69 -29.41 3.73
CA GLU A 550 -16.19 -28.52 4.77
C GLU A 550 -16.28 -29.21 6.13
N ASN A 551 -16.83 -30.43 6.16
CA ASN A 551 -16.95 -31.21 7.40
C ASN A 551 -15.58 -31.58 7.96
N ASP A 552 -14.65 -32.01 7.12
CA ASP A 552 -13.27 -32.33 7.52
C ASP A 552 -12.57 -31.11 8.08
N PHE A 553 -12.66 -29.97 7.39
CA PHE A 553 -12.07 -28.69 7.85
C PHE A 553 -12.65 -28.28 9.21
N ILE A 554 -13.95 -28.22 9.37
CA ILE A 554 -14.61 -27.80 10.62
C ILE A 554 -14.29 -28.74 11.77
N SER A 555 -14.26 -30.06 11.53
CA SER A 555 -13.99 -31.06 12.59
C SER A 555 -12.56 -30.97 13.11
N ASP A 556 -11.59 -30.57 12.27
CA ASP A 556 -10.16 -30.55 12.61
C ASP A 556 -9.61 -29.15 12.93
N LEU A 557 -10.35 -28.10 12.60
CA LEU A 557 -9.89 -26.70 12.72
C LEU A 557 -9.31 -26.35 14.11
N HIS A 558 -10.02 -26.72 15.19
CA HIS A 558 -9.53 -26.47 16.54
C HIS A 558 -8.19 -27.16 16.80
N HIS A 559 -8.09 -28.44 16.42
CA HIS A 559 -6.86 -29.23 16.60
C HIS A 559 -5.70 -28.61 15.82
N GLN A 560 -5.91 -28.27 14.54
CA GLN A 560 -4.88 -27.68 13.70
C GLN A 560 -4.40 -26.32 14.22
N LEU A 561 -5.29 -25.44 14.66
CA LEU A 561 -4.90 -24.16 15.26
C LEU A 561 -4.08 -24.36 16.53
N ARG A 562 -4.48 -25.29 17.39
CA ARG A 562 -3.72 -25.60 18.62
C ARG A 562 -2.35 -26.20 18.35
N THR A 563 -2.24 -27.07 17.35
CA THR A 563 -0.95 -27.67 16.91
C THR A 563 -0.01 -26.63 16.33
N LYS A 564 -0.55 -25.62 15.65
CA LYS A 564 0.20 -24.47 15.12
C LYS A 564 0.58 -23.42 16.18
N GLY A 565 0.26 -23.65 17.46
CA GLY A 565 0.64 -22.77 18.56
C GLY A 565 -0.36 -21.67 18.91
N VAL A 566 -1.52 -21.59 18.24
CA VAL A 566 -2.53 -20.59 18.57
C VAL A 566 -3.01 -20.78 20.01
N PRO A 567 -2.88 -19.77 20.89
CA PRO A 567 -3.36 -19.86 22.27
C PRO A 567 -4.86 -20.15 22.34
N THR A 568 -5.31 -20.82 23.39
CA THR A 568 -6.73 -21.20 23.53
C THR A 568 -7.66 -19.99 23.47
N TYR A 569 -7.28 -18.88 24.07
CA TYR A 569 -8.07 -17.65 24.05
C TYR A 569 -8.16 -17.03 22.66
N ALA A 570 -7.17 -17.23 21.80
CA ALA A 570 -7.11 -16.67 20.45
C ALA A 570 -7.83 -17.51 19.38
N VAL A 571 -8.15 -18.78 19.70
CA VAL A 571 -8.94 -19.62 18.78
C VAL A 571 -10.32 -18.99 18.56
N PRO A 572 -10.75 -18.77 17.31
CA PRO A 572 -12.05 -18.16 17.01
C PRO A 572 -13.20 -18.90 17.70
N ARG A 573 -14.11 -18.17 18.31
CA ARG A 573 -15.33 -18.73 18.93
C ARG A 573 -16.42 -18.97 17.94
N LEU A 574 -16.41 -18.19 16.86
CA LEU A 574 -17.40 -18.22 15.78
C LEU A 574 -16.68 -18.39 14.43
N VAL A 575 -17.18 -19.28 13.60
CA VAL A 575 -16.63 -19.51 12.26
C VAL A 575 -17.77 -19.50 11.24
N ARG A 576 -17.59 -18.75 10.15
CA ARG A 576 -18.50 -18.69 9.02
C ARG A 576 -17.75 -19.17 7.77
N LEU A 577 -18.28 -20.18 7.08
CA LEU A 577 -17.80 -20.52 5.76
C LEU A 577 -18.47 -19.61 4.72
N VAL A 578 -17.67 -18.97 3.90
CA VAL A 578 -18.10 -18.02 2.86
C VAL A 578 -17.58 -18.48 1.50
N GLU A 579 -18.36 -18.26 0.45
CA GLU A 579 -17.92 -18.58 -0.91
C GLU A 579 -16.67 -17.79 -1.30
N LYS A 580 -16.62 -16.52 -0.90
CA LYS A 580 -15.50 -15.63 -1.14
C LYS A 580 -15.42 -14.56 -0.06
N VAL A 581 -14.24 -14.35 0.50
CA VAL A 581 -13.96 -13.17 1.32
C VAL A 581 -14.00 -11.95 0.40
N ALA A 582 -14.86 -10.97 0.72
CA ALA A 582 -14.96 -9.75 -0.05
C ALA A 582 -13.65 -8.96 0.04
N THR A 583 -13.16 -8.51 -1.12
CA THR A 583 -11.98 -7.64 -1.22
C THR A 583 -12.39 -6.29 -1.78
N SER A 584 -11.81 -5.22 -1.24
CA SER A 584 -11.99 -3.88 -1.78
C SER A 584 -11.34 -3.75 -3.17
N ALA A 585 -11.64 -2.67 -3.90
CA ALA A 585 -10.95 -2.35 -5.16
C ALA A 585 -9.42 -2.20 -5.00
N THR A 586 -8.95 -2.04 -3.76
CA THR A 586 -7.52 -2.00 -3.39
C THR A 586 -7.02 -3.34 -2.86
N PHE A 587 -7.77 -4.42 -3.08
CA PHE A 587 -7.48 -5.79 -2.65
C PHE A 587 -7.28 -5.97 -1.13
N LYS A 588 -7.80 -5.04 -0.33
CA LYS A 588 -7.88 -5.19 1.12
C LYS A 588 -9.14 -5.99 1.46
N GLN A 589 -9.01 -6.92 2.41
CA GLN A 589 -10.17 -7.71 2.87
C GLN A 589 -11.21 -6.79 3.51
N ALA A 590 -12.46 -6.92 3.09
CA ALA A 590 -13.59 -6.14 3.58
C ALA A 590 -14.34 -6.94 4.66
N LYS A 591 -13.92 -6.77 5.92
CA LYS A 591 -14.62 -7.41 7.06
C LYS A 591 -15.93 -6.71 7.45
N GLY A 592 -16.12 -5.47 7.01
CA GLY A 592 -17.29 -4.65 7.37
C GLY A 592 -18.63 -5.29 7.03
N ASP A 593 -18.73 -5.97 5.90
CA ASP A 593 -19.95 -6.63 5.47
C ASP A 593 -20.28 -7.86 6.34
N LEU A 594 -19.25 -8.63 6.73
CA LEU A 594 -19.43 -9.79 7.63
C LEU A 594 -19.80 -9.35 9.04
N ILE A 595 -19.23 -8.23 9.52
CA ILE A 595 -19.59 -7.64 10.82
C ILE A 595 -21.04 -7.17 10.82
N LYS A 596 -21.47 -6.44 9.77
CA LYS A 596 -22.85 -5.95 9.62
C LYS A 596 -23.87 -7.06 9.50
N LYS A 597 -23.50 -8.16 8.84
CA LYS A 597 -24.37 -9.32 8.64
C LYS A 597 -24.72 -10.03 9.95
N GLY A 598 -23.91 -9.84 10.98
CA GLY A 598 -24.14 -10.43 12.29
C GLY A 598 -23.95 -11.96 12.32
N TRP A 599 -24.40 -12.58 13.40
CA TRP A 599 -24.25 -14.02 13.65
C TRP A 599 -25.55 -14.73 14.01
N ASP A 600 -26.67 -14.01 14.03
CA ASP A 600 -27.98 -14.63 14.26
C ASP A 600 -28.37 -15.51 13.05
N PRO A 601 -28.58 -16.83 13.27
CA PRO A 601 -29.02 -17.72 12.18
C PRO A 601 -30.34 -17.32 11.53
N ALA A 602 -31.20 -16.57 12.23
CA ALA A 602 -32.45 -16.08 11.67
C ALA A 602 -32.25 -15.00 10.59
N ASP A 603 -31.25 -14.12 10.81
CA ASP A 603 -30.92 -13.01 9.92
C ASP A 603 -29.95 -13.42 8.81
N THR A 604 -29.17 -14.47 9.05
CA THR A 604 -28.10 -14.94 8.15
C THR A 604 -28.50 -16.20 7.36
N LYS A 605 -29.74 -16.26 6.89
CA LYS A 605 -30.27 -17.42 6.15
C LYS A 605 -29.36 -17.83 5.00
N GLY A 606 -29.01 -19.13 4.99
CA GLY A 606 -28.15 -19.73 3.98
C GLY A 606 -26.65 -19.72 4.30
N ASP A 607 -26.21 -19.01 5.33
CA ASP A 607 -24.82 -19.04 5.77
C ASP A 607 -24.49 -20.31 6.57
N LYS A 608 -23.28 -20.82 6.37
CA LYS A 608 -22.76 -21.96 7.12
C LYS A 608 -22.04 -21.44 8.34
N LEU A 609 -22.75 -21.38 9.48
CA LEU A 609 -22.28 -20.84 10.75
C LEU A 609 -21.93 -21.96 11.73
N TYR A 610 -20.81 -21.79 12.42
CA TYR A 610 -20.30 -22.70 13.43
C TYR A 610 -19.83 -21.95 14.66
N TRP A 611 -19.91 -22.59 15.83
CA TRP A 611 -19.42 -22.06 17.08
C TRP A 611 -18.58 -23.09 17.82
N LEU A 612 -17.60 -22.64 18.60
CA LEU A 612 -16.70 -23.51 19.34
C LEU A 612 -17.34 -23.95 20.66
N ASN A 613 -17.80 -25.19 20.72
CA ASN A 613 -18.28 -25.84 21.94
C ASN A 613 -17.16 -26.72 22.52
N GLY A 614 -16.53 -26.23 23.59
CA GLY A 614 -15.36 -26.88 24.17
C GLY A 614 -14.15 -26.95 23.23
N LYS A 615 -13.94 -28.09 22.58
CA LYS A 615 -12.82 -28.30 21.61
C LYS A 615 -13.31 -28.65 20.21
N LYS A 616 -14.61 -28.55 19.92
CA LYS A 616 -15.20 -28.90 18.64
C LYS A 616 -16.04 -27.74 18.13
N TYR A 617 -15.98 -27.53 16.82
CA TYR A 617 -16.91 -26.63 16.17
C TYR A 617 -18.20 -27.37 15.85
N GLU A 618 -19.32 -26.82 16.30
CA GLU A 618 -20.66 -27.32 16.06
C GLU A 618 -21.44 -26.30 15.22
N LYS A 619 -22.43 -26.77 14.47
CA LYS A 619 -23.28 -25.87 13.68
C LYS A 619 -24.01 -24.90 14.61
N LEU A 620 -23.95 -23.63 14.29
CA LEU A 620 -24.66 -22.58 15.03
C LEU A 620 -26.13 -22.57 14.57
N ASP A 621 -27.01 -22.98 15.43
CA ASP A 621 -28.47 -22.92 15.25
C ASP A 621 -29.12 -21.87 16.17
N ALA A 622 -30.40 -21.64 16.04
CA ALA A 622 -31.12 -20.65 16.84
C ALA A 622 -31.05 -20.92 18.36
N GLN A 623 -31.01 -22.19 18.77
CA GLN A 623 -30.94 -22.54 20.20
C GLN A 623 -29.55 -22.26 20.77
N SER A 624 -28.49 -22.66 20.06
CA SER A 624 -27.11 -22.37 20.46
C SER A 624 -26.83 -20.86 20.43
N TRP A 625 -27.40 -20.15 19.44
CA TRP A 625 -27.27 -18.70 19.40
C TRP A 625 -27.91 -18.01 20.61
N LEU A 626 -29.13 -18.39 20.96
CA LEU A 626 -29.80 -17.88 22.18
C LEU A 626 -28.97 -18.14 23.45
N SER A 627 -28.34 -19.31 23.55
CA SER A 627 -27.47 -19.63 24.68
C SER A 627 -26.20 -18.76 24.71
N ILE A 628 -25.64 -18.45 23.54
CA ILE A 628 -24.49 -17.54 23.43
C ILE A 628 -24.92 -16.10 23.76
N GLU A 629 -26.00 -15.64 23.18
CA GLU A 629 -26.49 -14.26 23.37
C GLU A 629 -26.94 -13.98 24.80
N SER A 630 -27.45 -14.98 25.51
CA SER A 630 -27.79 -14.89 26.93
C SER A 630 -26.60 -15.06 27.89
N GLY A 631 -25.38 -15.31 27.37
CA GLY A 631 -24.17 -15.51 28.18
C GLY A 631 -24.09 -16.86 28.90
N GLN A 632 -24.96 -17.83 28.56
CA GLN A 632 -25.00 -19.13 29.20
C GLN A 632 -24.04 -20.14 28.57
N ALA A 633 -23.66 -19.97 27.31
CA ALA A 633 -22.72 -20.84 26.63
C ALA A 633 -21.30 -20.65 27.19
N LYS A 634 -20.53 -21.74 27.32
CA LYS A 634 -19.11 -21.68 27.68
C LYS A 634 -18.25 -21.47 26.41
N LEU A 635 -18.01 -20.21 26.06
CA LEU A 635 -17.13 -19.84 24.95
C LEU A 635 -15.66 -19.81 25.37
#